data_264215be885142db1a5306548bf11986
#
_entry.id   264215be885142db1a5306548bf11986
#
_cell.length_a   1.000
_cell.length_b   1.000
_cell.length_c   1.000
_cell.angle_alpha   90.00
_cell.angle_beta   90.00
_cell.angle_gamma   90.00
#
_symmetry.space_group_name_H-M   'P 1'
#
loop_
_entity.id
_entity.type
_entity.pdbx_description
1 polymer ?
#
loop_
_entity_poly.entity_id
_entity_poly.type
_entity_poly.pdbx_seq_one_letter_code
_entity_poly.pdbx_strand_id
1 'polypeptide(L)'
;PNARTGDTFAAPDFPVVYDPIRFPNPLHTVALVPEKKGEEEKLMNALLRVSEEDPTCQVEKSTEGKQLIVRCMGDVHLDHILTKIERKYGVKAKQEDVYIPYRETIKSKATAEGKHKKQSGGHGQFGHVFLDIEPLTTGEPFEFVDKIFGGAVPKQYIPAVEKGVRETLEKGLIAGFPMINVKVTLTDGSYHPVDSSEMAFKVAAAQALK
;
A
#
# COMPACT_ATOMS: atom_id res chain seq x y z
N PRO A 1 15.84 26.43 20.08
CA PRO A 1 16.92 25.45 19.86
C PRO A 1 16.30 24.11 19.54
N ASN A 2 16.81 23.44 18.50
CA ASN A 2 16.32 22.13 18.05
C ASN A 2 17.04 20.97 18.78
N ALA A 3 17.14 21.06 20.12
CA ALA A 3 17.76 20.02 20.91
C ALA A 3 16.80 18.85 21.18
N ARG A 4 17.31 17.63 21.06
CA ARG A 4 16.57 16.39 21.32
C ARG A 4 17.17 15.63 22.50
N THR A 5 16.40 14.71 23.05
CA THR A 5 16.90 13.80 24.09
C THR A 5 18.07 12.97 23.55
N GLY A 6 19.21 13.07 24.23
CA GLY A 6 20.46 12.41 23.82
C GLY A 6 21.46 13.29 23.08
N ASP A 7 21.10 14.53 22.74
CA ASP A 7 22.05 15.47 22.14
C ASP A 7 23.13 15.91 23.13
N THR A 8 24.35 16.09 22.61
CA THR A 8 25.47 16.64 23.38
C THR A 8 25.55 18.13 23.21
N PHE A 9 25.61 18.87 24.32
CA PHE A 9 25.91 20.30 24.33
C PHE A 9 27.39 20.50 24.66
N ALA A 10 28.10 21.22 23.80
CA ALA A 10 29.51 21.54 24.00
C ALA A 10 29.78 23.01 23.77
N ALA A 11 30.85 23.53 24.39
CA ALA A 11 31.33 24.88 24.12
C ALA A 11 31.92 24.93 22.68
N PRO A 12 31.79 26.07 21.97
CA PRO A 12 32.32 26.21 20.60
C PRO A 12 33.82 25.93 20.46
N ASP A 13 34.56 26.28 21.46
CA ASP A 13 36.03 26.16 21.58
C ASP A 13 36.48 24.79 22.10
N PHE A 14 35.55 23.94 22.55
CA PHE A 14 35.80 22.58 22.98
C PHE A 14 34.72 21.63 22.49
N PRO A 15 34.71 21.28 21.20
CA PRO A 15 33.70 20.41 20.58
C PRO A 15 33.92 18.97 21.04
N VAL A 16 33.06 18.50 21.96
CA VAL A 16 33.01 17.11 22.41
C VAL A 16 31.67 16.53 22.05
N VAL A 17 31.64 15.32 21.50
CA VAL A 17 30.40 14.56 21.26
C VAL A 17 30.51 13.26 22.03
N TYR A 18 29.56 13.02 22.91
CA TYR A 18 29.44 11.74 23.63
C TYR A 18 28.76 10.69 22.76
N ASP A 19 29.02 9.42 23.06
CA ASP A 19 28.34 8.31 22.40
C ASP A 19 26.81 8.43 22.63
N PRO A 20 25.99 8.18 21.60
CA PRO A 20 24.54 8.30 21.72
C PRO A 20 23.99 7.26 22.71
N ILE A 21 22.99 7.66 23.47
CA ILE A 21 22.26 6.75 24.36
C ILE A 21 21.50 5.75 23.50
N ARG A 22 21.68 4.45 23.75
CA ARG A 22 20.91 3.39 23.09
C ARG A 22 19.60 3.17 23.81
N PHE A 23 18.51 3.68 23.23
CA PHE A 23 17.15 3.43 23.71
C PHE A 23 16.65 2.07 23.24
N PRO A 24 15.84 1.35 24.03
CA PRO A 24 15.19 0.12 23.59
C PRO A 24 14.18 0.40 22.48
N ASN A 25 14.00 -0.56 21.58
CA ASN A 25 12.98 -0.46 20.55
C ASN A 25 11.58 -0.64 21.14
N PRO A 26 10.61 0.19 20.79
CA PRO A 26 9.24 0.04 21.23
C PRO A 26 8.61 -1.22 20.64
N LEU A 27 7.92 -2.01 21.47
CA LEU A 27 7.33 -3.30 21.08
C LEU A 27 5.79 -3.27 21.01
N HIS A 28 5.16 -2.27 21.62
CA HIS A 28 3.72 -2.11 21.64
C HIS A 28 3.27 -1.12 20.57
N THR A 29 2.39 -1.54 19.67
CA THR A 29 1.92 -0.73 18.53
C THR A 29 0.42 -0.55 18.61
N VAL A 30 -0.05 0.69 18.56
CA VAL A 30 -1.46 1.05 18.59
C VAL A 30 -1.79 2.10 17.54
N ALA A 31 -3.04 2.13 17.10
CA ALA A 31 -3.57 3.24 16.33
C ALA A 31 -4.30 4.20 17.27
N LEU A 32 -4.09 5.50 17.09
CA LEU A 32 -4.76 6.53 17.88
C LEU A 32 -5.65 7.40 16.99
N VAL A 33 -6.85 7.67 17.48
CA VAL A 33 -7.78 8.62 16.85
C VAL A 33 -8.20 9.68 17.89
N PRO A 34 -8.42 10.94 17.48
CA PRO A 34 -8.91 11.95 18.41
C PRO A 34 -10.37 11.64 18.80
N GLU A 35 -10.74 11.93 20.04
CA GLU A 35 -12.14 11.80 20.48
C GLU A 35 -13.06 12.78 19.75
N LYS A 36 -12.56 13.96 19.38
CA LYS A 36 -13.30 14.98 18.66
C LYS A 36 -12.89 14.98 17.19
N LYS A 37 -13.87 14.87 16.28
CA LYS A 37 -13.64 15.05 14.84
C LYS A 37 -13.01 16.40 14.53
N GLY A 38 -11.99 16.39 13.65
CA GLY A 38 -11.27 17.60 13.21
C GLY A 38 -10.05 17.94 14.07
N GLU A 39 -9.73 17.15 15.12
CA GLU A 39 -8.53 17.33 15.93
C GLU A 39 -7.36 16.40 15.47
N GLU A 40 -7.43 15.79 14.29
CA GLU A 40 -6.43 14.84 13.78
C GLU A 40 -5.04 15.48 13.67
N GLU A 41 -4.98 16.69 13.11
CA GLU A 41 -3.72 17.45 12.98
C GLU A 41 -3.16 17.86 14.35
N LYS A 42 -4.04 18.29 15.26
CA LYS A 42 -3.66 18.67 16.62
C LYS A 42 -3.10 17.46 17.38
N LEU A 43 -3.74 16.28 17.24
CA LEU A 43 -3.25 15.03 17.83
C LEU A 43 -1.89 14.65 17.26
N MET A 44 -1.72 14.69 15.94
CA MET A 44 -0.44 14.40 15.29
C MET A 44 0.67 15.30 15.80
N ASN A 45 0.43 16.62 15.86
CA ASN A 45 1.41 17.58 16.35
C ASN A 45 1.76 17.36 17.84
N ALA A 46 0.77 17.04 18.67
CA ALA A 46 1.00 16.73 20.08
C ALA A 46 1.87 15.48 20.26
N LEU A 47 1.59 14.41 19.50
CA LEU A 47 2.36 13.18 19.55
C LEU A 47 3.78 13.35 19.02
N LEU A 48 3.99 14.12 17.94
CA LEU A 48 5.32 14.45 17.45
C LEU A 48 6.15 15.18 18.52
N ARG A 49 5.54 16.10 19.27
CA ARG A 49 6.22 16.78 20.39
C ARG A 49 6.59 15.82 21.51
N VAL A 50 5.73 14.83 21.79
CA VAL A 50 6.05 13.79 22.77
C VAL A 50 7.20 12.93 22.29
N SER A 51 7.24 12.53 21.00
CA SER A 51 8.33 11.73 20.44
C SER A 51 9.68 12.47 20.40
N GLU A 52 9.68 13.81 20.31
CA GLU A 52 10.90 14.61 20.45
C GLU A 52 11.47 14.56 21.88
N GLU A 53 10.60 14.45 22.89
CA GLU A 53 10.99 14.35 24.29
C GLU A 53 11.34 12.91 24.70
N ASP A 54 10.71 11.92 24.09
CA ASP A 54 10.85 10.50 24.41
C ASP A 54 11.18 9.65 23.16
N PRO A 55 12.44 9.25 22.96
CA PRO A 55 12.87 8.45 21.82
C PRO A 55 12.25 7.03 21.77
N THR A 56 11.64 6.55 22.87
CA THR A 56 10.93 5.27 22.91
C THR A 56 9.46 5.38 22.47
N CYS A 57 9.00 6.62 22.17
CA CYS A 57 7.70 6.90 21.56
C CYS A 57 7.91 7.26 20.10
N GLN A 58 7.53 6.37 19.19
CA GLN A 58 7.61 6.58 17.74
C GLN A 58 6.23 6.82 17.17
N VAL A 59 6.12 7.79 16.28
CA VAL A 59 4.84 8.20 15.66
C VAL A 59 4.98 8.16 14.16
N GLU A 60 4.08 7.46 13.50
CA GLU A 60 4.02 7.40 12.03
C GLU A 60 2.58 7.50 11.53
N LYS A 61 2.39 8.04 10.32
CA LYS A 61 1.10 8.03 9.65
C LYS A 61 1.08 6.89 8.64
N SER A 62 0.23 5.88 8.88
CA SER A 62 0.03 4.79 7.93
C SER A 62 -0.60 5.31 6.64
N THR A 63 0.01 5.00 5.50
CA THR A 63 -0.50 5.40 4.18
C THR A 63 -1.72 4.57 3.76
N GLU A 64 -1.74 3.28 4.07
CA GLU A 64 -2.80 2.37 3.66
C GLU A 64 -4.02 2.41 4.59
N GLY A 65 -3.80 2.30 5.91
CA GLY A 65 -4.87 2.40 6.91
C GLY A 65 -5.34 3.82 7.20
N LYS A 66 -4.62 4.84 6.71
CA LYS A 66 -4.83 6.26 7.04
C LYS A 66 -4.90 6.53 8.55
N GLN A 67 -4.28 5.64 9.33
CA GLN A 67 -4.26 5.69 10.78
C GLN A 67 -2.99 6.38 11.29
N LEU A 68 -3.10 7.00 12.45
CA LEU A 68 -1.98 7.51 13.21
C LEU A 68 -1.47 6.40 14.14
N ILE A 69 -0.32 5.86 13.82
CA ILE A 69 0.29 4.74 14.54
C ILE A 69 1.27 5.27 15.56
N VAL A 70 1.15 4.79 16.79
CA VAL A 70 2.09 5.06 17.88
C VAL A 70 2.71 3.75 18.32
N ARG A 71 4.05 3.74 18.37
CA ARG A 71 4.80 2.63 18.94
C ARG A 71 5.39 3.09 20.27
N CYS A 72 5.18 2.32 21.33
CA CYS A 72 5.64 2.61 22.67
C CYS A 72 6.09 1.34 23.39
N MET A 73 6.52 1.45 24.63
CA MET A 73 7.08 0.33 25.39
C MET A 73 6.02 -0.65 25.92
N GLY A 74 4.77 -0.20 26.11
CA GLY A 74 3.68 -0.98 26.66
C GLY A 74 2.49 -0.12 27.08
N ASP A 75 1.46 -0.76 27.65
CA ASP A 75 0.19 -0.10 28.02
C ASP A 75 0.39 1.05 29.01
N VAL A 76 1.20 0.88 30.05
CA VAL A 76 1.48 1.94 31.05
C VAL A 76 2.17 3.13 30.39
N HIS A 77 3.06 2.89 29.43
CA HIS A 77 3.70 3.96 28.68
C HIS A 77 2.69 4.68 27.78
N LEU A 78 1.79 3.94 27.13
CA LEU A 78 0.69 4.52 26.34
C LEU A 78 -0.20 5.42 27.20
N ASP A 79 -0.61 4.97 28.37
CA ASP A 79 -1.43 5.75 29.32
C ASP A 79 -0.72 7.04 29.73
N HIS A 80 0.61 6.97 29.96
CA HIS A 80 1.41 8.14 30.23
C HIS A 80 1.40 9.12 29.05
N ILE A 81 1.59 8.63 27.82
CA ILE A 81 1.55 9.44 26.59
C ILE A 81 0.18 10.13 26.46
N LEU A 82 -0.92 9.35 26.58
CA LEU A 82 -2.29 9.86 26.48
C LEU A 82 -2.57 10.95 27.55
N THR A 83 -2.17 10.69 28.78
CA THR A 83 -2.30 11.68 29.88
C THR A 83 -1.49 12.94 29.58
N LYS A 84 -0.27 12.80 29.04
CA LYS A 84 0.61 13.93 28.70
C LYS A 84 0.02 14.78 27.59
N ILE A 85 -0.50 14.18 26.50
CA ILE A 85 -1.11 14.95 25.41
C ILE A 85 -2.41 15.64 25.85
N GLU A 86 -3.21 15.03 26.72
CA GLU A 86 -4.39 15.66 27.26
C GLU A 86 -4.03 16.87 28.13
N ARG A 87 -3.11 16.71 29.11
CA ARG A 87 -2.72 17.78 30.04
C ARG A 87 -1.98 18.94 29.38
N LYS A 88 -1.03 18.62 28.46
CA LYS A 88 -0.12 19.63 27.90
C LYS A 88 -0.67 20.29 26.65
N TYR A 89 -1.43 19.53 25.84
CA TYR A 89 -1.91 19.96 24.51
C TYR A 89 -3.43 20.03 24.41
N GLY A 90 -4.17 19.57 25.42
CA GLY A 90 -5.64 19.60 25.43
C GLY A 90 -6.29 18.76 24.35
N VAL A 91 -5.68 17.61 23.99
CA VAL A 91 -6.20 16.65 23.02
C VAL A 91 -6.45 15.33 23.71
N LYS A 92 -7.67 14.79 23.55
CA LYS A 92 -8.01 13.45 23.99
C LYS A 92 -7.99 12.51 22.79
N ALA A 93 -7.41 11.33 22.95
CA ALA A 93 -7.35 10.31 21.94
C ALA A 93 -7.85 8.97 22.47
N LYS A 94 -8.38 8.16 21.57
CA LYS A 94 -8.79 6.77 21.79
C LYS A 94 -7.88 5.83 21.04
N GLN A 95 -7.68 4.66 21.60
CA GLN A 95 -7.01 3.56 20.94
C GLN A 95 -7.98 2.85 19.99
N GLU A 96 -7.49 2.51 18.80
CA GLU A 96 -8.14 1.64 17.84
C GLU A 96 -7.21 0.50 17.44
N ASP A 97 -7.80 -0.56 16.87
CA ASP A 97 -7.04 -1.66 16.31
C ASP A 97 -6.21 -1.19 15.11
N VAL A 98 -4.98 -1.65 15.04
CA VAL A 98 -4.08 -1.34 13.93
C VAL A 98 -4.56 -2.07 12.67
N TYR A 99 -4.77 -1.34 11.60
CA TYR A 99 -5.08 -1.91 10.30
C TYR A 99 -3.89 -2.74 9.80
N ILE A 100 -4.12 -4.02 9.57
CA ILE A 100 -3.12 -4.93 9.02
C ILE A 100 -3.27 -4.93 7.49
N PRO A 101 -2.26 -4.46 6.75
CA PRO A 101 -2.32 -4.41 5.29
C PRO A 101 -2.07 -5.80 4.70
N TYR A 102 -3.11 -6.62 4.65
CA TYR A 102 -3.06 -7.93 4.02
C TYR A 102 -2.74 -7.82 2.53
N ARG A 103 -2.15 -8.87 1.97
CA ARG A 103 -1.87 -9.03 0.54
C ARG A 103 -2.36 -10.38 0.08
N GLU A 104 -2.89 -10.42 -1.14
CA GLU A 104 -3.18 -11.67 -1.82
C GLU A 104 -1.95 -12.13 -2.61
N THR A 105 -1.83 -13.44 -2.81
CA THR A 105 -0.82 -14.04 -3.68
C THR A 105 -1.31 -15.39 -4.18
N ILE A 106 -0.61 -15.94 -5.19
CA ILE A 106 -0.89 -17.26 -5.74
C ILE A 106 0.23 -18.24 -5.40
N LYS A 107 -0.11 -19.53 -5.32
CA LYS A 107 0.84 -20.60 -5.00
C LYS A 107 1.20 -21.47 -6.19
N SER A 108 0.39 -21.48 -7.22
CA SER A 108 0.55 -22.33 -8.40
C SER A 108 0.27 -21.56 -9.69
N LYS A 109 0.82 -22.07 -10.80
CA LYS A 109 0.55 -21.53 -12.12
C LYS A 109 -0.89 -21.85 -12.53
N ALA A 110 -1.53 -20.90 -13.20
CA ALA A 110 -2.84 -21.05 -13.83
C ALA A 110 -2.84 -20.37 -15.21
N THR A 111 -3.66 -20.88 -16.11
CA THR A 111 -3.96 -20.26 -17.41
C THR A 111 -5.43 -19.90 -17.44
N ALA A 112 -5.74 -18.69 -17.90
CA ALA A 112 -7.11 -18.21 -17.95
C ALA A 112 -7.40 -17.48 -19.26
N GLU A 113 -8.65 -17.62 -19.73
CA GLU A 113 -9.19 -16.90 -20.87
C GLU A 113 -10.09 -15.75 -20.38
N GLY A 114 -9.89 -14.58 -20.97
CA GLY A 114 -10.80 -13.43 -20.74
C GLY A 114 -11.37 -12.95 -22.07
N LYS A 115 -12.70 -12.96 -22.19
CA LYS A 115 -13.38 -12.57 -23.42
C LYS A 115 -14.49 -11.57 -23.14
N HIS A 116 -14.25 -10.34 -23.53
CA HIS A 116 -15.26 -9.28 -23.49
C HIS A 116 -15.89 -9.10 -24.87
N LYS A 117 -17.15 -9.51 -24.99
CA LYS A 117 -17.96 -9.29 -26.20
C LYS A 117 -19.27 -8.65 -25.80
N LYS A 118 -19.51 -7.43 -26.24
CA LYS A 118 -20.78 -6.72 -26.02
C LYS A 118 -21.24 -6.09 -27.31
N GLN A 119 -22.50 -6.34 -27.68
CA GLN A 119 -23.11 -5.80 -28.87
C GLN A 119 -24.47 -5.22 -28.48
N SER A 120 -24.58 -3.90 -28.53
CA SER A 120 -25.79 -3.16 -28.15
C SER A 120 -26.05 -2.05 -29.15
N GLY A 121 -26.48 -2.43 -30.37
CA GLY A 121 -26.87 -1.49 -31.45
C GLY A 121 -25.78 -0.49 -31.82
N GLY A 122 -25.16 -0.63 -33.01
CA GLY A 122 -24.06 0.20 -33.47
C GLY A 122 -22.69 -0.47 -33.32
N HIS A 123 -21.63 0.27 -32.94
CA HIS A 123 -20.30 -0.30 -32.72
C HIS A 123 -20.31 -1.24 -31.51
N GLY A 124 -19.86 -2.48 -31.70
CA GLY A 124 -19.67 -3.46 -30.64
C GLY A 124 -18.42 -3.18 -29.79
N GLN A 125 -18.25 -3.99 -28.75
CA GLN A 125 -17.01 -4.03 -27.96
C GLN A 125 -16.46 -5.45 -28.01
N PHE A 126 -15.19 -5.60 -28.39
CA PHE A 126 -14.54 -6.89 -28.48
C PHE A 126 -13.11 -6.83 -27.94
N GLY A 127 -12.80 -7.70 -27.01
CA GLY A 127 -11.45 -7.94 -26.50
C GLY A 127 -11.34 -9.39 -26.04
N HIS A 128 -10.27 -10.07 -26.41
CA HIS A 128 -10.06 -11.48 -26.05
C HIS A 128 -8.59 -11.72 -25.80
N VAL A 129 -8.26 -12.29 -24.64
CA VAL A 129 -6.89 -12.54 -24.20
C VAL A 129 -6.78 -13.88 -23.49
N PHE A 130 -5.63 -14.51 -23.61
CA PHE A 130 -5.19 -15.63 -22.78
C PHE A 130 -4.02 -15.18 -21.92
N LEU A 131 -4.15 -15.39 -20.61
CA LEU A 131 -3.16 -15.02 -19.61
C LEU A 131 -2.65 -16.26 -18.89
N ASP A 132 -1.34 -16.40 -18.83
CA ASP A 132 -0.67 -17.29 -17.88
C ASP A 132 -0.31 -16.50 -16.64
N ILE A 133 -0.65 -17.02 -15.47
CA ILE A 133 -0.39 -16.41 -14.18
C ILE A 133 0.47 -17.38 -13.38
N GLU A 134 1.60 -16.92 -12.88
CA GLU A 134 2.54 -17.74 -12.09
C GLU A 134 3.12 -16.97 -10.91
N PRO A 135 3.48 -17.67 -9.80
CA PRO A 135 4.13 -17.03 -8.66
C PRO A 135 5.47 -16.42 -9.07
N LEU A 136 5.72 -15.20 -8.62
CA LEU A 136 6.99 -14.51 -8.82
C LEU A 136 7.85 -14.65 -7.56
N THR A 137 9.08 -15.17 -7.72
CA THR A 137 10.01 -15.44 -6.60
C THR A 137 11.19 -14.45 -6.56
N THR A 138 11.21 -13.46 -7.46
CA THR A 138 12.33 -12.52 -7.60
C THR A 138 12.32 -11.37 -6.60
N GLY A 139 11.28 -11.25 -5.77
CA GLY A 139 11.10 -10.13 -4.84
C GLY A 139 10.39 -8.91 -5.43
N GLU A 140 10.18 -8.88 -6.74
CA GLU A 140 9.37 -7.85 -7.38
C GLU A 140 7.87 -8.12 -7.12
N PRO A 141 7.07 -7.07 -6.87
CA PRO A 141 5.65 -7.26 -6.56
C PRO A 141 4.82 -7.73 -7.75
N PHE A 142 5.21 -7.36 -8.97
CA PHE A 142 4.49 -7.67 -10.20
C PHE A 142 5.40 -7.63 -11.44
N GLU A 143 5.24 -8.59 -12.34
CA GLU A 143 5.88 -8.62 -13.65
C GLU A 143 4.83 -8.90 -14.74
N PHE A 144 4.86 -8.11 -15.83
CA PHE A 144 4.06 -8.36 -17.01
C PHE A 144 4.96 -8.74 -18.19
N VAL A 145 4.62 -9.83 -18.89
CA VAL A 145 5.38 -10.33 -20.03
C VAL A 145 4.46 -10.47 -21.26
N ASP A 146 4.88 -9.89 -22.36
CA ASP A 146 4.25 -10.09 -23.67
C ASP A 146 4.92 -11.24 -24.41
N LYS A 147 4.13 -12.28 -24.75
CA LYS A 147 4.54 -13.43 -25.60
C LYS A 147 3.62 -13.60 -26.79
N ILE A 148 2.96 -12.54 -27.25
CA ILE A 148 2.10 -12.60 -28.43
C ILE A 148 2.94 -12.96 -29.67
N PHE A 149 2.46 -13.96 -30.38
CA PHE A 149 3.00 -14.36 -31.68
C PHE A 149 1.98 -14.08 -32.79
N GLY A 150 2.49 -13.74 -34.00
CA GLY A 150 1.64 -13.58 -35.19
C GLY A 150 0.67 -12.40 -35.18
N GLY A 151 0.74 -11.51 -34.19
CA GLY A 151 -0.16 -10.35 -34.10
C GLY A 151 -1.58 -10.67 -33.66
N ALA A 152 -1.79 -11.78 -32.94
CA ALA A 152 -3.09 -12.19 -32.42
C ALA A 152 -3.75 -11.07 -31.56
N VAL A 153 -2.96 -10.32 -30.83
CA VAL A 153 -3.33 -9.05 -30.20
C VAL A 153 -2.48 -7.93 -30.82
N PRO A 154 -3.07 -6.92 -31.45
CA PRO A 154 -2.32 -5.78 -31.98
C PRO A 154 -1.51 -5.06 -30.89
N LYS A 155 -0.27 -4.67 -31.18
CA LYS A 155 0.66 -4.05 -30.23
C LYS A 155 0.09 -2.84 -29.49
N GLN A 156 -0.79 -2.09 -30.14
CA GLN A 156 -1.45 -0.93 -29.54
C GLN A 156 -2.36 -1.27 -28.35
N TYR A 157 -2.87 -2.52 -28.25
CA TYR A 157 -3.75 -2.95 -27.16
C TYR A 157 -3.03 -3.65 -26.02
N ILE A 158 -1.77 -4.02 -26.18
CA ILE A 158 -0.98 -4.69 -25.14
C ILE A 158 -0.83 -3.82 -23.87
N PRO A 159 -0.56 -2.51 -23.97
CA PRO A 159 -0.53 -1.64 -22.78
C PRO A 159 -1.89 -1.56 -22.05
N ALA A 160 -2.99 -1.68 -22.79
CA ALA A 160 -4.33 -1.70 -22.18
C ALA A 160 -4.60 -3.00 -21.42
N VAL A 161 -4.09 -4.13 -21.93
CA VAL A 161 -4.11 -5.43 -21.22
C VAL A 161 -3.32 -5.33 -19.92
N GLU A 162 -2.06 -4.86 -19.98
CA GLU A 162 -1.22 -4.67 -18.78
C GLU A 162 -1.90 -3.76 -17.74
N LYS A 163 -2.46 -2.64 -18.19
CA LYS A 163 -3.20 -1.72 -17.32
C LYS A 163 -4.41 -2.40 -16.67
N GLY A 164 -5.15 -3.21 -17.43
CA GLY A 164 -6.30 -3.98 -16.93
C GLY A 164 -5.89 -5.00 -15.87
N VAL A 165 -4.77 -5.69 -16.09
CA VAL A 165 -4.17 -6.61 -15.12
C VAL A 165 -3.78 -5.84 -13.85
N ARG A 166 -2.99 -4.80 -13.96
CA ARG A 166 -2.48 -4.01 -12.82
C ARG A 166 -3.61 -3.46 -11.94
N GLU A 167 -4.60 -2.81 -12.53
CA GLU A 167 -5.74 -2.26 -11.78
C GLU A 167 -6.60 -3.35 -11.11
N THR A 168 -6.62 -4.55 -11.68
CA THR A 168 -7.36 -5.68 -11.10
C THR A 168 -6.61 -6.29 -9.92
N LEU A 169 -5.30 -6.44 -10.05
CA LEU A 169 -4.43 -6.90 -8.96
C LEU A 169 -4.41 -5.91 -7.78
N GLU A 170 -4.42 -4.60 -8.03
CA GLU A 170 -4.51 -3.57 -6.99
C GLU A 170 -5.81 -3.64 -6.18
N LYS A 171 -6.91 -4.06 -6.81
CA LYS A 171 -8.21 -4.22 -6.14
C LYS A 171 -8.36 -5.54 -5.39
N GLY A 172 -7.47 -6.49 -5.66
CA GLY A 172 -7.58 -7.85 -5.17
C GLY A 172 -8.66 -8.68 -5.89
N LEU A 173 -8.53 -9.99 -5.81
CA LEU A 173 -9.40 -10.93 -6.52
C LEU A 173 -10.31 -11.75 -5.59
N ILE A 174 -9.87 -12.01 -4.36
CA ILE A 174 -10.54 -12.92 -3.43
C ILE A 174 -11.14 -12.14 -2.26
N ALA A 175 -10.32 -11.40 -1.55
CA ALA A 175 -10.71 -10.69 -0.32
C ALA A 175 -10.62 -9.16 -0.45
N GLY A 176 -10.25 -8.65 -1.63
CA GLY A 176 -10.15 -7.22 -1.88
C GLY A 176 -8.83 -6.60 -1.43
N PHE A 177 -7.81 -7.41 -1.16
CA PHE A 177 -6.47 -6.93 -0.84
C PHE A 177 -5.57 -6.95 -2.07
N PRO A 178 -4.67 -5.96 -2.24
CA PRO A 178 -3.75 -5.94 -3.37
C PRO A 178 -2.97 -7.25 -3.50
N MET A 179 -2.90 -7.78 -4.71
CA MET A 179 -2.16 -8.99 -5.02
C MET A 179 -0.71 -8.67 -5.37
N ILE A 180 0.23 -9.42 -4.81
CA ILE A 180 1.66 -9.26 -5.01
C ILE A 180 2.33 -10.59 -5.35
N ASN A 181 3.60 -10.51 -5.79
CA ASN A 181 4.43 -11.65 -6.17
C ASN A 181 3.80 -12.48 -7.30
N VAL A 182 3.29 -11.78 -8.32
CA VAL A 182 2.59 -12.39 -9.44
C VAL A 182 3.23 -11.96 -10.76
N LYS A 183 3.54 -12.94 -11.60
CA LYS A 183 3.91 -12.74 -12.98
C LYS A 183 2.73 -13.10 -13.88
N VAL A 184 2.39 -12.19 -14.77
CA VAL A 184 1.31 -12.38 -15.74
C VAL A 184 1.90 -12.31 -17.14
N THR A 185 1.71 -13.38 -17.92
CA THR A 185 2.18 -13.48 -19.30
C THR A 185 0.98 -13.45 -20.23
N LEU A 186 0.94 -12.49 -21.14
CA LEU A 186 -0.02 -12.48 -22.24
C LEU A 186 0.47 -13.44 -23.34
N THR A 187 -0.23 -14.56 -23.52
CA THR A 187 0.21 -15.65 -24.39
C THR A 187 -0.47 -15.65 -25.75
N ASP A 188 -1.76 -15.30 -25.78
CA ASP A 188 -2.57 -15.32 -27.01
C ASP A 188 -3.80 -14.40 -26.85
N GLY A 189 -4.56 -14.27 -27.92
CA GLY A 189 -5.80 -13.51 -27.95
C GLY A 189 -6.42 -13.44 -29.33
N SER A 190 -7.42 -12.60 -29.46
CA SER A 190 -7.97 -12.25 -30.78
C SER A 190 -8.57 -10.85 -30.75
N TYR A 191 -8.65 -10.22 -31.90
CA TYR A 191 -9.24 -8.90 -32.05
C TYR A 191 -10.26 -8.88 -33.19
N HIS A 192 -11.14 -7.88 -33.15
CA HIS A 192 -12.08 -7.60 -34.24
C HIS A 192 -11.71 -6.24 -34.85
N PRO A 193 -11.57 -6.13 -36.19
CA PRO A 193 -11.08 -4.89 -36.83
C PRO A 193 -11.89 -3.63 -36.51
N VAL A 194 -13.18 -3.78 -36.22
CA VAL A 194 -14.11 -2.64 -36.01
C VAL A 194 -14.46 -2.46 -34.51
N ASP A 195 -14.66 -3.57 -33.77
CA ASP A 195 -15.23 -3.56 -32.42
C ASP A 195 -14.18 -3.61 -31.33
N SER A 196 -12.90 -3.81 -31.67
CA SER A 196 -11.82 -3.85 -30.67
C SER A 196 -11.41 -2.44 -30.23
N SER A 197 -11.21 -2.29 -28.93
CA SER A 197 -10.78 -1.04 -28.30
C SER A 197 -9.89 -1.33 -27.08
N GLU A 198 -9.10 -0.34 -26.67
CA GLU A 198 -8.30 -0.44 -25.44
C GLU A 198 -9.16 -0.79 -24.23
N MET A 199 -10.35 -0.20 -24.10
CA MET A 199 -11.26 -0.48 -23.01
C MET A 199 -11.75 -1.94 -23.04
N ALA A 200 -12.05 -2.50 -24.22
CA ALA A 200 -12.48 -3.89 -24.34
C ALA A 200 -11.37 -4.87 -23.94
N PHE A 201 -10.12 -4.60 -24.31
CA PHE A 201 -8.97 -5.42 -23.91
C PHE A 201 -8.66 -5.28 -22.41
N LYS A 202 -8.79 -4.08 -21.85
CA LYS A 202 -8.68 -3.84 -20.40
C LYS A 202 -9.71 -4.67 -19.62
N VAL A 203 -10.96 -4.68 -20.07
CA VAL A 203 -12.03 -5.48 -19.44
C VAL A 203 -11.80 -6.98 -19.62
N ALA A 204 -11.37 -7.41 -20.80
CA ALA A 204 -11.04 -8.81 -21.06
C ALA A 204 -9.91 -9.31 -20.14
N ALA A 205 -8.86 -8.50 -19.95
CA ALA A 205 -7.78 -8.81 -19.00
C ALA A 205 -8.28 -8.96 -17.57
N ALA A 206 -9.16 -8.06 -17.13
CA ALA A 206 -9.76 -8.13 -15.80
C ALA A 206 -10.68 -9.37 -15.62
N GLN A 207 -11.34 -9.82 -16.70
CA GLN A 207 -12.15 -11.05 -16.69
C GLN A 207 -11.30 -12.32 -16.62
N ALA A 208 -10.14 -12.32 -17.30
CA ALA A 208 -9.22 -13.45 -17.25
C ALA A 208 -8.62 -13.68 -15.86
N LEU A 209 -8.49 -12.62 -15.05
CA LEU A 209 -7.95 -12.73 -13.69
C LEU A 209 -8.99 -13.18 -12.67
N LYS A 210 -10.26 -13.07 -12.94
CA LYS A 210 -11.37 -13.43 -12.04
C LYS A 210 -11.86 -14.84 -12.26
#